data_89fb79d4ab319c6b4069e0a76d65c604
#
_entry.id   89fb79d4ab319c6b4069e0a76d65c604
#
_cell.length_a   1.000
_cell.length_b   1.000
_cell.length_c   1.000
_cell.angle_alpha   90.00
_cell.angle_beta   90.00
_cell.angle_gamma   90.00
#
_symmetry.space_group_name_H-M   'P 1'
#
loop_
_entity.id
_entity.type
_entity.pdbx_description
1 polymer ?
#
loop_
_entity_poly.entity_id
_entity_poly.type
_entity_poly.pdbx_seq_one_letter_code
_entity_poly.pdbx_strand_id
1 'polypeptide(L)'
;CSVESTGGSVFNVNTIKAGELDLGFSQSDVQYNATKGLAQFKDGGAYGDLRSVFSVHPEPFTVVARKEANVKSFADFRGKRFNVGNPGSGTRASMEELLAAMGWKLGDFSLASELKADEHGPALCDGKIDGFFYAVGHPSANIQDPTTSCGAKLVSLTGPAIDKLIADKPYYAKATIPGGLYPN
;
A
#
# COMPACT_ATOMS: atom_id res chain seq x y z
N CYS A 1 -22.81 -1.33 17.83
CA CYS A 1 -21.72 -1.56 16.89
C CYS A 1 -20.42 -1.18 17.60
N SER A 2 -19.48 -2.10 17.74
CA SER A 2 -18.12 -1.79 18.21
C SER A 2 -17.20 -1.59 17.00
N VAL A 3 -16.30 -0.62 17.11
CA VAL A 3 -15.28 -0.34 16.09
C VAL A 3 -13.94 -0.84 16.60
N GLU A 4 -13.27 -1.65 15.79
CA GLU A 4 -11.97 -2.22 16.14
C GLU A 4 -10.88 -1.70 15.20
N SER A 5 -9.71 -1.39 15.76
CA SER A 5 -8.51 -1.12 14.99
C SER A 5 -7.80 -2.44 14.67
N THR A 6 -7.49 -2.65 13.40
CA THR A 6 -6.97 -3.93 12.89
C THR A 6 -5.65 -3.76 12.12
N GLY A 7 -5.08 -4.87 11.67
CA GLY A 7 -3.88 -4.89 10.85
C GLY A 7 -4.09 -4.44 9.39
N GLY A 8 -5.34 -4.29 8.94
CA GLY A 8 -5.70 -3.84 7.59
C GLY A 8 -6.49 -4.87 6.77
N SER A 9 -6.54 -4.67 5.46
CA SER A 9 -7.48 -5.34 4.55
C SER A 9 -7.44 -6.87 4.58
N VAL A 10 -6.26 -7.48 4.56
CA VAL A 10 -6.12 -8.95 4.56
C VAL A 10 -6.58 -9.51 5.91
N PHE A 11 -6.19 -8.85 7.00
CA PHE A 11 -6.64 -9.20 8.35
C PHE A 11 -8.17 -9.15 8.43
N ASN A 12 -8.78 -8.03 7.99
CA ASN A 12 -10.23 -7.84 8.03
C ASN A 12 -10.99 -8.95 7.30
N VAL A 13 -10.57 -9.27 6.07
CA VAL A 13 -11.22 -10.32 5.27
C VAL A 13 -11.11 -11.69 5.95
N ASN A 14 -9.96 -12.03 6.51
CA ASN A 14 -9.78 -13.30 7.22
C ASN A 14 -10.64 -13.37 8.48
N THR A 15 -10.74 -12.29 9.23
CA THR A 15 -11.53 -12.21 10.48
C THR A 15 -13.03 -12.24 10.19
N ILE A 16 -13.48 -11.62 9.07
CA ILE A 16 -14.86 -11.77 8.57
C ILE A 16 -15.13 -13.23 8.18
N LYS A 17 -14.20 -13.88 7.47
CA LYS A 17 -14.35 -15.30 7.09
C LYS A 17 -14.43 -16.22 8.31
N ALA A 18 -13.73 -15.87 9.39
CA ALA A 18 -13.78 -16.60 10.65
C ALA A 18 -15.06 -16.34 11.48
N GLY A 19 -15.87 -15.34 11.09
CA GLY A 19 -17.09 -14.95 11.82
C GLY A 19 -16.83 -14.10 13.06
N GLU A 20 -15.65 -13.52 13.19
CA GLU A 20 -15.24 -12.68 14.32
C GLU A 20 -15.51 -11.18 14.07
N LEU A 21 -15.64 -10.77 12.80
CA LEU A 21 -16.09 -9.44 12.37
C LEU A 21 -17.28 -9.56 11.43
N ASP A 22 -18.25 -8.68 11.58
CA ASP A 22 -19.41 -8.59 10.67
C ASP A 22 -19.09 -7.80 9.40
N LEU A 23 -18.32 -6.71 9.53
CA LEU A 23 -17.95 -5.77 8.47
C LEU A 23 -16.49 -5.35 8.61
N GLY A 24 -15.84 -4.98 7.51
CA GLY A 24 -14.49 -4.47 7.52
C GLY A 24 -14.14 -3.68 6.26
N PHE A 25 -13.26 -2.71 6.39
CA PHE A 25 -12.69 -2.04 5.23
C PHE A 25 -11.70 -2.96 4.53
N SER A 26 -11.76 -2.97 3.20
CA SER A 26 -10.83 -3.76 2.40
C SER A 26 -10.60 -3.13 1.03
N GLN A 27 -9.35 -3.13 0.58
CA GLN A 27 -8.97 -2.69 -0.74
C GLN A 27 -9.51 -3.63 -1.83
N SER A 28 -9.71 -3.11 -3.03
CA SER A 28 -10.31 -3.83 -4.16
C SER A 28 -9.50 -5.04 -4.64
N ASP A 29 -8.16 -4.94 -4.63
CA ASP A 29 -7.24 -6.02 -4.95
C ASP A 29 -7.34 -7.17 -3.94
N VAL A 30 -7.40 -6.85 -2.64
CA VAL A 30 -7.57 -7.83 -1.56
C VAL A 30 -8.94 -8.54 -1.66
N GLN A 31 -10.03 -7.79 -1.91
CA GLN A 31 -11.36 -8.36 -2.13
C GLN A 31 -11.37 -9.34 -3.32
N TYR A 32 -10.78 -8.92 -4.45
CA TYR A 32 -10.69 -9.77 -5.64
C TYR A 32 -9.90 -11.05 -5.34
N ASN A 33 -8.71 -10.93 -4.75
CA ASN A 33 -7.86 -12.06 -4.43
C ASN A 33 -8.54 -13.02 -3.43
N ALA A 34 -9.26 -12.50 -2.43
CA ALA A 34 -10.01 -13.31 -1.48
C ALA A 34 -11.14 -14.10 -2.14
N THR A 35 -11.95 -13.46 -3.00
CA THR A 35 -13.05 -14.12 -3.69
C THR A 35 -12.60 -15.20 -4.68
N LYS A 36 -11.37 -15.10 -5.18
CA LYS A 36 -10.78 -16.05 -6.13
C LYS A 36 -9.81 -17.06 -5.49
N GLY A 37 -9.47 -16.91 -4.21
CA GLY A 37 -8.45 -17.73 -3.55
C GLY A 37 -7.07 -17.53 -4.15
N LEU A 38 -6.69 -16.29 -4.41
CA LEU A 38 -5.41 -15.92 -5.03
C LEU A 38 -4.48 -15.23 -4.02
N ALA A 39 -3.23 -15.09 -4.38
CA ALA A 39 -2.20 -14.39 -3.59
C ALA A 39 -2.19 -14.88 -2.13
N GLN A 40 -2.46 -13.99 -1.16
CA GLN A 40 -2.45 -14.28 0.27
C GLN A 40 -3.56 -15.26 0.72
N PHE A 41 -4.53 -15.56 -0.15
CA PHE A 41 -5.67 -16.43 0.15
C PHE A 41 -5.57 -17.84 -0.48
N LYS A 42 -4.45 -18.17 -1.10
CA LYS A 42 -4.25 -19.48 -1.78
C LYS A 42 -4.49 -20.67 -0.86
N ASP A 43 -3.93 -20.62 0.34
CA ASP A 43 -4.00 -21.74 1.28
C ASP A 43 -5.39 -21.86 1.93
N GLY A 44 -6.07 -20.73 2.11
CA GLY A 44 -7.42 -20.67 2.68
C GLY A 44 -8.55 -20.89 1.67
N GLY A 45 -8.21 -20.96 0.38
CA GLY A 45 -9.16 -21.11 -0.72
C GLY A 45 -10.03 -19.87 -0.96
N ALA A 46 -10.86 -19.95 -2.00
CA ALA A 46 -11.75 -18.87 -2.38
C ALA A 46 -12.81 -18.58 -1.29
N TYR A 47 -13.09 -17.28 -1.08
CA TYR A 47 -14.14 -16.82 -0.21
C TYR A 47 -15.31 -16.28 -1.04
N GLY A 48 -16.12 -17.18 -1.60
CA GLY A 48 -17.24 -16.86 -2.48
C GLY A 48 -18.41 -16.11 -1.81
N ASP A 49 -18.50 -16.19 -0.47
CA ASP A 49 -19.56 -15.53 0.29
C ASP A 49 -19.23 -14.07 0.69
N LEU A 50 -18.02 -13.60 0.43
CA LEU A 50 -17.66 -12.20 0.64
C LEU A 50 -18.52 -11.28 -0.24
N ARG A 51 -19.07 -10.22 0.34
CA ARG A 51 -19.89 -9.23 -0.36
C ARG A 51 -19.35 -7.82 -0.11
N SER A 52 -19.28 -7.03 -1.17
CA SER A 52 -19.03 -5.59 -1.09
C SER A 52 -20.35 -4.88 -0.79
N VAL A 53 -20.36 -4.01 0.20
CA VAL A 53 -21.56 -3.22 0.57
C VAL A 53 -21.56 -1.90 -0.19
N PHE A 54 -20.46 -1.15 -0.17
CA PHE A 54 -20.27 0.08 -0.94
C PHE A 54 -18.78 0.44 -1.04
N SER A 55 -18.43 1.32 -1.97
CA SER A 55 -17.09 1.91 -2.08
C SER A 55 -17.04 3.22 -1.30
N VAL A 56 -15.96 3.45 -0.56
CA VAL A 56 -15.81 4.62 0.33
C VAL A 56 -15.04 5.74 -0.39
N HIS A 57 -13.83 5.45 -0.85
CA HIS A 57 -12.95 6.41 -1.52
C HIS A 57 -11.88 5.69 -2.35
N PRO A 58 -11.25 6.37 -3.33
CA PRO A 58 -10.07 5.85 -4.00
C PRO A 58 -8.86 5.87 -3.07
N GLU A 59 -7.97 4.89 -3.22
CA GLU A 59 -6.70 4.79 -2.50
C GLU A 59 -5.53 4.71 -3.49
N PRO A 60 -5.02 5.86 -3.98
CA PRO A 60 -3.87 5.88 -4.87
C PRO A 60 -2.65 5.21 -4.24
N PHE A 61 -1.90 4.47 -5.05
CA PHE A 61 -0.57 4.00 -4.68
C PHE A 61 0.34 5.20 -4.45
N THR A 62 0.73 5.42 -3.22
CA THR A 62 1.52 6.58 -2.80
C THR A 62 2.91 6.12 -2.42
N VAL A 63 3.91 6.65 -3.10
CA VAL A 63 5.33 6.45 -2.78
C VAL A 63 5.89 7.75 -2.23
N VAL A 64 6.50 7.68 -1.06
CA VAL A 64 7.12 8.83 -0.40
C VAL A 64 8.61 8.57 -0.22
N ALA A 65 9.42 9.55 -0.61
CA ALA A 65 10.86 9.52 -0.49
C ALA A 65 11.36 10.51 0.56
N ARG A 66 12.36 10.12 1.33
CA ARG A 66 13.15 11.04 2.15
C ARG A 66 13.90 12.03 1.25
N LYS A 67 13.95 13.29 1.64
CA LYS A 67 14.59 14.36 0.85
C LYS A 67 16.02 14.01 0.43
N GLU A 68 16.82 13.48 1.36
CA GLU A 68 18.22 13.14 1.15
C GLU A 68 18.44 11.84 0.38
N ALA A 69 17.40 11.04 0.15
CA ALA A 69 17.51 9.80 -0.62
C ALA A 69 17.79 10.05 -2.12
N ASN A 70 17.60 11.28 -2.61
CA ASN A 70 17.83 11.68 -4.00
C ASN A 70 17.14 10.78 -5.03
N VAL A 71 15.91 10.40 -4.75
CA VAL A 71 15.09 9.52 -5.58
C VAL A 71 14.28 10.35 -6.56
N LYS A 72 14.24 9.97 -7.83
CA LYS A 72 13.45 10.59 -8.90
C LYS A 72 12.34 9.68 -9.41
N SER A 73 12.53 8.37 -9.31
CA SER A 73 11.60 7.33 -9.75
C SER A 73 11.54 6.20 -8.74
N PHE A 74 10.53 5.36 -8.84
CA PHE A 74 10.45 4.18 -7.97
C PHE A 74 11.66 3.24 -8.15
N ALA A 75 12.22 3.16 -9.35
CA ALA A 75 13.38 2.32 -9.64
C ALA A 75 14.63 2.70 -8.82
N ASP A 76 14.74 3.95 -8.38
CA ASP A 76 15.87 4.44 -7.59
C ASP A 76 15.86 3.91 -6.14
N PHE A 77 14.79 3.24 -5.71
CA PHE A 77 14.73 2.58 -4.40
C PHE A 77 15.42 1.21 -4.36
N ARG A 78 15.84 0.67 -5.51
CA ARG A 78 16.62 -0.57 -5.51
C ARG A 78 17.89 -0.41 -4.68
N GLY A 79 18.12 -1.34 -3.76
CA GLY A 79 19.25 -1.28 -2.81
C GLY A 79 19.11 -0.26 -1.68
N LYS A 80 17.98 0.44 -1.55
CA LYS A 80 17.70 1.36 -0.44
C LYS A 80 16.84 0.70 0.63
N ARG A 81 16.72 1.35 1.78
CA ARG A 81 15.86 0.94 2.89
C ARG A 81 14.44 1.43 2.61
N PHE A 82 13.51 0.52 2.45
CA PHE A 82 12.16 0.88 2.01
C PHE A 82 11.10 0.18 2.87
N ASN A 83 10.06 0.91 3.31
CA ASN A 83 8.95 0.31 4.03
C ASN A 83 7.90 -0.19 3.05
N VAL A 84 7.61 -1.48 3.10
CA VAL A 84 6.70 -2.20 2.21
C VAL A 84 5.32 -2.45 2.82
N GLY A 85 5.09 -1.95 4.04
CA GLY A 85 3.85 -2.15 4.80
C GLY A 85 3.86 -3.39 5.68
N ASN A 86 3.06 -3.36 6.75
CA ASN A 86 2.99 -4.45 7.72
C ASN A 86 2.28 -5.69 7.16
N PRO A 87 2.65 -6.89 7.61
CA PRO A 87 1.95 -8.12 7.27
C PRO A 87 0.45 -8.05 7.60
N GLY A 88 -0.40 -8.57 6.71
CA GLY A 88 -1.85 -8.54 6.87
C GLY A 88 -2.52 -7.22 6.45
N SER A 89 -1.76 -6.19 6.08
CA SER A 89 -2.29 -4.95 5.53
C SER A 89 -2.61 -5.06 4.04
N GLY A 90 -3.55 -4.22 3.56
CA GLY A 90 -3.80 -4.04 2.14
C GLY A 90 -2.61 -3.36 1.44
N THR A 91 -1.96 -2.42 2.13
CA THR A 91 -0.72 -1.77 1.64
C THR A 91 0.35 -2.81 1.27
N ARG A 92 0.60 -3.80 2.14
CA ARG A 92 1.56 -4.87 1.85
C ARG A 92 1.10 -5.72 0.66
N ALA A 93 -0.17 -6.07 0.59
CA ALA A 93 -0.72 -6.85 -0.53
C ALA A 93 -0.55 -6.12 -1.87
N SER A 94 -0.92 -4.83 -1.93
CA SER A 94 -0.73 -3.99 -3.12
C SER A 94 0.74 -3.79 -3.49
N MET A 95 1.61 -3.65 -2.48
CA MET A 95 3.06 -3.54 -2.71
C MET A 95 3.64 -4.81 -3.36
N GLU A 96 3.20 -5.99 -2.96
CA GLU A 96 3.62 -7.25 -3.56
C GLU A 96 3.18 -7.37 -5.03
N GLU A 97 1.98 -6.90 -5.37
CA GLU A 97 1.49 -6.82 -6.75
C GLU A 97 2.36 -5.85 -7.59
N LEU A 98 2.71 -4.70 -7.02
CA LEU A 98 3.61 -3.73 -7.67
C LEU A 98 4.99 -4.32 -7.92
N LEU A 99 5.60 -4.97 -6.92
CA LEU A 99 6.90 -5.61 -7.06
C LEU A 99 6.88 -6.71 -8.12
N ALA A 100 5.84 -7.54 -8.13
CA ALA A 100 5.67 -8.59 -9.14
C ALA A 100 5.59 -8.01 -10.55
N ALA A 101 4.83 -6.92 -10.74
CA ALA A 101 4.72 -6.23 -12.03
C ALA A 101 6.06 -5.66 -12.51
N MET A 102 6.90 -5.20 -11.59
CA MET A 102 8.24 -4.68 -11.88
C MET A 102 9.32 -5.76 -11.97
N GLY A 103 8.99 -7.03 -11.72
CA GLY A 103 9.97 -8.11 -11.65
C GLY A 103 10.93 -7.99 -10.46
N TRP A 104 10.49 -7.35 -9.39
CA TRP A 104 11.26 -7.14 -8.16
C TRP A 104 10.83 -8.10 -7.05
N LYS A 105 11.71 -8.26 -6.08
CA LYS A 105 11.49 -9.01 -4.83
C LYS A 105 11.82 -8.12 -3.64
N LEU A 106 11.38 -8.51 -2.45
CA LEU A 106 11.74 -7.80 -1.21
C LEU A 106 13.26 -7.69 -1.01
N GLY A 107 14.01 -8.69 -1.44
CA GLY A 107 15.49 -8.70 -1.38
C GLY A 107 16.18 -7.72 -2.35
N ASP A 108 15.45 -7.04 -3.24
CA ASP A 108 15.99 -5.95 -4.07
C ASP A 108 16.15 -4.65 -3.28
N PHE A 109 15.53 -4.54 -2.11
CA PHE A 109 15.82 -3.49 -1.14
C PHE A 109 16.98 -3.90 -0.22
N SER A 110 17.77 -2.95 0.26
CA SER A 110 18.79 -3.25 1.30
C SER A 110 18.13 -3.58 2.66
N LEU A 111 16.94 -3.02 2.88
CA LEU A 111 16.05 -3.32 3.99
C LEU A 111 14.61 -3.14 3.53
N ALA A 112 13.82 -4.20 3.52
CA ALA A 112 12.37 -4.14 3.38
C ALA A 112 11.76 -4.12 4.78
N SER A 113 11.41 -2.91 5.28
CA SER A 113 10.77 -2.78 6.60
C SER A 113 9.26 -3.03 6.49
N GLU A 114 8.68 -3.47 7.60
CA GLU A 114 7.27 -3.86 7.69
C GLU A 114 6.53 -3.03 8.74
N LEU A 115 6.82 -1.71 8.74
CA LEU A 115 6.24 -0.76 9.68
C LEU A 115 4.76 -0.49 9.36
N LYS A 116 3.98 -0.25 10.40
CA LYS A 116 2.60 0.23 10.26
C LYS A 116 2.55 1.66 9.75
N ALA A 117 1.36 2.10 9.34
CA ALA A 117 1.16 3.41 8.74
C ALA A 117 1.47 4.60 9.67
N ASP A 118 1.29 4.44 10.96
CA ASP A 118 1.63 5.45 11.99
C ASP A 118 3.14 5.51 12.30
N GLU A 119 3.90 4.48 11.92
CA GLU A 119 5.33 4.37 12.21
C GLU A 119 6.23 4.84 11.04
N HIS A 120 5.75 4.72 9.78
CA HIS A 120 6.61 4.95 8.62
C HIS A 120 7.02 6.43 8.44
N GLY A 121 6.14 7.39 8.75
CA GLY A 121 6.46 8.82 8.70
C GLY A 121 7.59 9.21 9.64
N PRO A 122 7.48 8.93 10.95
CA PRO A 122 8.58 9.13 11.91
C PRO A 122 9.86 8.41 11.51
N ALA A 123 9.80 7.15 11.07
CA ALA A 123 10.97 6.39 10.63
C ALA A 123 11.67 7.02 9.41
N LEU A 124 10.89 7.62 8.49
CA LEU A 124 11.42 8.35 7.35
C LEU A 124 12.17 9.61 7.79
N CYS A 125 11.55 10.43 8.65
CA CYS A 125 12.14 11.66 9.16
C CYS A 125 13.40 11.41 10.00
N ASP A 126 13.40 10.32 10.79
CA ASP A 126 14.57 9.87 11.56
C ASP A 126 15.70 9.27 10.67
N GLY A 127 15.48 9.14 9.35
CA GLY A 127 16.46 8.55 8.45
C GLY A 127 16.66 7.04 8.61
N LYS A 128 15.72 6.34 9.25
CA LYS A 128 15.75 4.87 9.41
C LYS A 128 15.38 4.15 8.11
N ILE A 129 14.52 4.78 7.28
CA ILE A 129 14.14 4.34 5.95
C ILE A 129 14.36 5.47 4.93
N ASP A 130 14.52 5.13 3.68
CA ASP A 130 14.73 6.08 2.58
C ASP A 130 13.44 6.39 1.81
N GLY A 131 12.43 5.53 1.97
CA GLY A 131 11.09 5.72 1.44
C GLY A 131 10.10 4.70 1.97
N PHE A 132 8.83 4.93 1.64
CA PHE A 132 7.76 4.00 1.94
C PHE A 132 6.67 4.00 0.87
N PHE A 133 5.95 2.89 0.79
CA PHE A 133 4.73 2.73 0.01
C PHE A 133 3.52 2.76 0.94
N TYR A 134 2.45 3.45 0.51
CA TYR A 134 1.19 3.47 1.22
C TYR A 134 0.01 3.60 0.25
N ALA A 135 -0.88 2.63 0.26
CA ALA A 135 -2.16 2.73 -0.44
C ALA A 135 -3.17 3.38 0.52
N VAL A 136 -3.56 4.61 0.22
CA VAL A 136 -4.38 5.42 1.14
C VAL A 136 -5.17 6.49 0.41
N GLY A 137 -6.33 6.85 0.96
CA GLY A 137 -7.10 8.03 0.52
C GLY A 137 -6.39 9.34 0.86
N HIS A 138 -6.60 10.35 0.03
CA HIS A 138 -5.99 11.67 0.19
C HIS A 138 -7.05 12.76 0.46
N PRO A 139 -6.73 13.78 1.32
CA PRO A 139 -5.48 13.95 2.07
C PRO A 139 -5.33 12.97 3.24
N SER A 140 -4.09 12.59 3.54
CA SER A 140 -3.74 11.68 4.63
C SER A 140 -2.72 12.34 5.57
N ALA A 141 -2.97 12.30 6.89
CA ALA A 141 -2.05 12.81 7.89
C ALA A 141 -0.69 12.11 7.82
N ASN A 142 -0.67 10.79 7.60
CA ASN A 142 0.56 9.99 7.48
C ASN A 142 1.45 10.37 6.27
N ILE A 143 0.90 11.12 5.31
CA ILE A 143 1.65 11.73 4.20
C ILE A 143 1.95 13.21 4.48
N GLN A 144 0.97 13.93 5.06
CA GLN A 144 1.11 15.34 5.41
C GLN A 144 2.28 15.56 6.39
N ASP A 145 2.34 14.76 7.44
CA ASP A 145 3.32 14.93 8.51
C ASP A 145 4.77 14.86 8.02
N PRO A 146 5.24 13.81 7.32
CA PRO A 146 6.61 13.76 6.84
C PRO A 146 6.91 14.79 5.73
N THR A 147 5.92 15.15 4.89
CA THR A 147 6.13 16.20 3.88
C THR A 147 6.31 17.57 4.53
N THR A 148 5.62 17.85 5.64
CA THR A 148 5.74 19.10 6.39
C THR A 148 6.98 19.12 7.30
N SER A 149 7.20 18.03 8.06
CA SER A 149 8.19 18.02 9.15
C SER A 149 9.62 17.81 8.65
N CYS A 150 9.84 17.00 7.62
CA CYS A 150 11.18 16.67 7.13
C CYS A 150 11.35 16.81 5.61
N GLY A 151 10.43 17.49 4.95
CA GLY A 151 10.55 17.80 3.52
C GLY A 151 10.51 16.54 2.62
N ALA A 152 9.82 15.50 3.06
CA ALA A 152 9.60 14.30 2.25
C ALA A 152 8.87 14.65 0.94
N LYS A 153 9.07 13.86 -0.10
CA LYS A 153 8.51 14.10 -1.43
C LYS A 153 7.73 12.89 -1.93
N LEU A 154 6.64 13.16 -2.64
CA LEU A 154 5.93 12.12 -3.36
C LEU A 154 6.68 11.78 -4.66
N VAL A 155 6.73 10.48 -4.97
CA VAL A 155 7.38 9.95 -6.18
C VAL A 155 6.31 9.31 -7.06
N SER A 156 6.20 9.78 -8.30
CA SER A 156 5.23 9.25 -9.25
C SER A 156 5.55 7.81 -9.65
N LEU A 157 4.51 6.97 -9.69
CA LEU A 157 4.57 5.62 -10.24
C LEU A 157 4.12 5.66 -11.70
N THR A 158 5.06 5.49 -12.63
CA THR A 158 4.82 5.55 -14.07
C THR A 158 5.68 4.53 -14.82
N GLY A 159 5.35 4.27 -16.05
CA GLY A 159 6.14 3.45 -16.96
C GLY A 159 5.45 2.15 -17.38
N PRO A 160 6.07 1.40 -18.31
CA PRO A 160 5.44 0.23 -18.94
C PRO A 160 4.96 -0.85 -17.99
N ALA A 161 5.69 -1.09 -16.88
CA ALA A 161 5.30 -2.07 -15.87
C ALA A 161 4.00 -1.65 -15.16
N ILE A 162 3.84 -0.35 -14.87
CA ILE A 162 2.64 0.20 -14.24
C ILE A 162 1.47 0.17 -15.22
N ASP A 163 1.68 0.58 -16.47
CA ASP A 163 0.64 0.53 -17.51
C ASP A 163 0.16 -0.91 -17.73
N LYS A 164 1.08 -1.88 -17.74
CA LYS A 164 0.74 -3.31 -17.84
C LYS A 164 -0.02 -3.80 -16.59
N LEU A 165 0.39 -3.42 -15.39
CA LEU A 165 -0.31 -3.78 -14.15
C LEU A 165 -1.77 -3.34 -14.20
N ILE A 166 -2.02 -2.10 -14.63
CA ILE A 166 -3.38 -1.55 -14.77
C ILE A 166 -4.17 -2.29 -15.86
N ALA A 167 -3.53 -2.64 -16.97
CA ALA A 167 -4.20 -3.36 -18.05
C ALA A 167 -4.58 -4.81 -17.67
N ASP A 168 -3.71 -5.49 -16.91
CA ASP A 168 -3.89 -6.89 -16.54
C ASP A 168 -4.83 -7.08 -15.32
N LYS A 169 -5.01 -6.07 -14.49
CA LYS A 169 -5.72 -6.16 -13.21
C LYS A 169 -6.97 -5.30 -13.19
N PRO A 170 -8.17 -5.91 -13.19
CA PRO A 170 -9.45 -5.18 -13.34
C PRO A 170 -9.79 -4.29 -12.12
N TYR A 171 -9.08 -4.42 -11.03
CA TYR A 171 -9.28 -3.69 -9.79
C TYR A 171 -8.34 -2.47 -9.65
N TYR A 172 -7.46 -2.22 -10.62
CA TYR A 172 -6.60 -1.03 -10.64
C TYR A 172 -7.01 -0.07 -11.75
N ALA A 173 -6.84 1.22 -11.47
CA ALA A 173 -7.06 2.31 -12.42
C ALA A 173 -6.00 3.40 -12.24
N LYS A 174 -5.80 4.22 -13.26
CA LYS A 174 -4.94 5.42 -13.14
C LYS A 174 -5.58 6.39 -12.16
N ALA A 175 -4.75 6.92 -11.26
CA ALA A 175 -5.14 7.96 -10.32
C ALA A 175 -4.07 9.05 -10.28
N THR A 176 -4.49 10.25 -9.89
CA THR A 176 -3.58 11.40 -9.71
C THR A 176 -3.84 12.00 -8.35
N ILE A 177 -2.77 12.15 -7.58
CA ILE A 177 -2.78 12.96 -6.36
C ILE A 177 -2.60 14.41 -6.79
N PRO A 178 -3.55 15.32 -6.53
CA PRO A 178 -3.45 16.70 -7.00
C PRO A 178 -2.18 17.41 -6.51
N GLY A 179 -1.54 18.15 -7.40
CA GLY A 179 -0.41 19.01 -7.05
C GLY A 179 -0.84 20.08 -6.02
N GLY A 180 0.05 20.40 -5.08
CA GLY A 180 -0.25 21.38 -4.02
C GLY A 180 -1.06 20.81 -2.85
N LEU A 181 -1.48 19.53 -2.89
CA LEU A 181 -2.17 18.89 -1.76
C LEU A 181 -1.23 18.72 -0.55
N TYR A 182 0.04 18.50 -0.80
CA TYR A 182 1.09 18.40 0.20
C TYR A 182 2.22 19.38 -0.10
N PRO A 183 2.94 19.91 0.92
CA PRO A 183 4.14 20.73 0.67
C PRO A 183 5.24 19.85 0.04
N ASN A 184 6.10 20.48 -0.80
CA ASN A 184 7.20 19.88 -1.58
C ASN A 184 6.68 18.92 -2.67
#